data_3c8cade6711519f87b73057c8596f5e9
#
_entry.id   3c8cade6711519f87b73057c8596f5e9
#
_cell.length_a   1.000
_cell.length_b   1.000
_cell.length_c   1.000
_cell.angle_alpha   90.00
_cell.angle_beta   90.00
_cell.angle_gamma   90.00
#
_symmetry.space_group_name_H-M   'P 1'
#
loop_
_entity.id
_entity.type
_entity.pdbx_description
1 polymer ?
#
loop_
_entity_poly.entity_id
_entity_poly.type
_entity_poly.pdbx_seq_one_letter_code
_entity_poly.pdbx_strand_id
1 'polypeptide(L)'
;LLATILVVNNLVNIGIVILSSEIIDSLFTFARFEFLFKTVIVTFLLLLFGEILPKVAAQTIPLRFAGFAARPLLVLRWIFYPLSYVLVRTGNRISERAAHHQEISIGELADAIDMTRTASKEEHGMLSGIVSFVNTEVQEIMKPRVDITAVAITDSYEQVKQTIIRSGFSRIPVYEGDLDNIKGTLYVKDLLSHIDRGDEFGWQQLIRRPYFVPEHKKINDLLADFQNQKIHMAIVVDEYGSTQGLVSLEDIVEEVVGEISDESDKDEVFYTRLDKDTYLFDGKTHI
;
A
#
# COMPACT_ATOMS: atom_id res chain seq x y z
N LEU A 1 -1.31 1.50 -30.01
CA LEU A 1 -0.89 0.13 -30.31
C LEU A 1 -1.98 -0.88 -29.87
N LEU A 2 -2.44 -0.84 -28.64
CA LEU A 2 -3.46 -1.74 -28.09
C LEU A 2 -4.77 -1.71 -28.90
N ALA A 3 -5.27 -0.51 -29.24
CA ALA A 3 -6.43 -0.34 -30.10
C ALA A 3 -6.21 -0.94 -31.50
N THR A 4 -5.01 -0.81 -32.06
CA THR A 4 -4.67 -1.43 -33.36
C THR A 4 -4.71 -2.95 -33.26
N ILE A 5 -4.15 -3.54 -32.20
CA ILE A 5 -4.17 -4.98 -31.96
C ILE A 5 -5.60 -5.49 -31.87
N LEU A 6 -6.46 -4.79 -31.12
CA LEU A 6 -7.87 -5.14 -30.95
C LEU A 6 -8.63 -5.15 -32.29
N VAL A 7 -8.45 -4.11 -33.11
CA VAL A 7 -9.07 -3.99 -34.44
C VAL A 7 -8.61 -5.10 -35.35
N VAL A 8 -7.28 -5.34 -35.38
CA VAL A 8 -6.71 -6.39 -36.24
C VAL A 8 -7.17 -7.77 -35.80
N ASN A 9 -7.19 -8.06 -34.49
CA ASN A 9 -7.68 -9.33 -33.95
C ASN A 9 -9.11 -9.61 -34.38
N ASN A 10 -10.01 -8.61 -34.27
CA ASN A 10 -11.39 -8.76 -34.71
C ASN A 10 -11.50 -8.95 -36.23
N LEU A 11 -10.69 -8.25 -37.01
CA LEU A 11 -10.68 -8.41 -38.48
C LEU A 11 -10.20 -9.81 -38.89
N VAL A 12 -9.15 -10.32 -38.23
CA VAL A 12 -8.63 -11.69 -38.46
C VAL A 12 -9.70 -12.73 -38.10
N ASN A 13 -10.39 -12.55 -36.96
CA ASN A 13 -11.46 -13.45 -36.55
C ASN A 13 -12.60 -13.50 -37.56
N ILE A 14 -13.02 -12.35 -38.10
CA ILE A 14 -14.02 -12.25 -39.17
C ILE A 14 -13.49 -12.97 -40.43
N GLY A 15 -12.24 -12.75 -40.79
CA GLY A 15 -11.60 -13.43 -41.94
C GLY A 15 -11.58 -14.97 -41.78
N ILE A 16 -11.25 -15.47 -40.58
CA ILE A 16 -11.27 -16.91 -40.28
C ILE A 16 -12.70 -17.46 -40.46
N VAL A 17 -13.72 -16.76 -39.96
CA VAL A 17 -15.12 -17.21 -40.09
C VAL A 17 -15.53 -17.31 -41.55
N ILE A 18 -15.27 -16.26 -42.37
CA ILE A 18 -15.63 -16.25 -43.79
C ILE A 18 -14.89 -17.34 -44.56
N LEU A 19 -13.56 -17.42 -44.44
CA LEU A 19 -12.76 -18.40 -45.17
C LEU A 19 -13.09 -19.85 -44.75
N SER A 20 -13.25 -20.10 -43.44
CA SER A 20 -13.64 -21.45 -42.97
C SER A 20 -15.00 -21.83 -43.45
N SER A 21 -15.96 -20.91 -43.52
CA SER A 21 -17.29 -21.14 -44.05
C SER A 21 -17.22 -21.52 -45.52
N GLU A 22 -16.50 -20.79 -46.37
CA GLU A 22 -16.31 -21.03 -47.80
C GLU A 22 -15.63 -22.41 -48.04
N ILE A 23 -14.59 -22.72 -47.27
CA ILE A 23 -13.87 -24.00 -47.38
C ILE A 23 -14.81 -25.17 -47.02
N ILE A 24 -15.59 -25.05 -45.96
CA ILE A 24 -16.51 -26.11 -45.53
C ILE A 24 -17.58 -26.32 -46.60
N ASP A 25 -18.12 -25.24 -47.17
CA ASP A 25 -19.13 -25.31 -48.26
C ASP A 25 -18.59 -25.97 -49.53
N SER A 26 -17.29 -25.78 -49.82
CA SER A 26 -16.63 -26.40 -50.97
C SER A 26 -16.29 -27.88 -50.79
N LEU A 27 -16.05 -28.33 -49.55
CA LEU A 27 -15.61 -29.70 -49.24
C LEU A 27 -16.74 -30.62 -48.81
N PHE A 28 -17.80 -30.10 -48.25
CA PHE A 28 -18.87 -30.89 -47.65
C PHE A 28 -20.26 -30.40 -48.11
N THR A 29 -21.07 -31.27 -48.71
CA THR A 29 -22.48 -31.06 -48.99
C THR A 29 -23.33 -31.75 -47.92
N PHE A 30 -23.78 -31.00 -46.91
CA PHE A 30 -24.61 -31.53 -45.83
C PHE A 30 -26.10 -31.42 -46.19
N ALA A 31 -26.82 -32.57 -46.21
CA ALA A 31 -28.25 -32.56 -46.49
C ALA A 31 -29.15 -32.22 -45.29
N ARG A 32 -28.63 -32.33 -44.06
CA ARG A 32 -29.38 -32.08 -42.82
C ARG A 32 -28.41 -31.64 -41.71
N PHE A 33 -28.80 -30.59 -40.95
CA PHE A 33 -27.99 -29.96 -39.87
C PHE A 33 -26.71 -29.24 -40.34
N GLU A 34 -26.64 -28.81 -41.58
CA GLU A 34 -25.51 -28.06 -42.16
C GLU A 34 -25.07 -26.89 -41.30
N PHE A 35 -26.02 -26.04 -40.88
CA PHE A 35 -25.76 -24.87 -40.06
C PHE A 35 -25.11 -25.20 -38.71
N LEU A 36 -25.55 -26.27 -38.07
CA LEU A 36 -25.06 -26.66 -36.75
C LEU A 36 -23.61 -27.19 -36.83
N PHE A 37 -23.34 -28.09 -37.78
CA PHE A 37 -21.99 -28.62 -38.02
C PHE A 37 -21.00 -27.51 -38.41
N LYS A 38 -21.42 -26.65 -39.34
CA LYS A 38 -20.61 -25.54 -39.80
C LYS A 38 -20.29 -24.58 -38.64
N THR A 39 -21.27 -24.19 -37.82
CA THR A 39 -21.09 -23.32 -36.68
C THR A 39 -20.13 -23.93 -35.66
N VAL A 40 -20.27 -25.19 -35.31
CA VAL A 40 -19.40 -25.88 -34.34
C VAL A 40 -17.95 -25.94 -34.83
N ILE A 41 -17.74 -26.33 -36.09
CA ILE A 41 -16.39 -26.44 -36.67
C ILE A 41 -15.71 -25.07 -36.75
N VAL A 42 -16.42 -24.07 -37.28
CA VAL A 42 -15.89 -22.71 -37.42
C VAL A 42 -15.57 -22.11 -36.06
N THR A 43 -16.45 -22.26 -35.06
CA THR A 43 -16.21 -21.80 -33.70
C THR A 43 -15.00 -22.50 -33.07
N PHE A 44 -14.88 -23.81 -33.26
CA PHE A 44 -13.72 -24.56 -32.75
C PHE A 44 -12.40 -24.07 -33.39
N LEU A 45 -12.36 -23.91 -34.70
CA LEU A 45 -11.18 -23.38 -35.41
C LEU A 45 -10.83 -21.96 -34.95
N LEU A 46 -11.82 -21.11 -34.78
CA LEU A 46 -11.63 -19.72 -34.31
C LEU A 46 -11.07 -19.70 -32.91
N LEU A 47 -11.63 -20.48 -31.98
CA LEU A 47 -11.12 -20.56 -30.62
C LEU A 47 -9.70 -21.13 -30.57
N LEU A 48 -9.42 -22.18 -31.33
CA LEU A 48 -8.12 -22.85 -31.33
C LEU A 48 -7.04 -21.95 -31.93
N PHE A 49 -7.23 -21.45 -33.16
CA PHE A 49 -6.21 -20.70 -33.91
C PHE A 49 -6.27 -19.19 -33.66
N GLY A 50 -7.46 -18.64 -33.40
CA GLY A 50 -7.62 -17.21 -33.15
C GLY A 50 -7.38 -16.80 -31.71
N GLU A 51 -7.57 -17.69 -30.74
CA GLU A 51 -7.49 -17.33 -29.33
C GLU A 51 -6.51 -18.20 -28.52
N ILE A 52 -6.67 -19.52 -28.47
CA ILE A 52 -5.90 -20.38 -27.54
C ILE A 52 -4.43 -20.44 -27.94
N LEU A 53 -4.10 -20.83 -29.17
CA LEU A 53 -2.72 -20.97 -29.63
C LEU A 53 -1.90 -19.70 -29.51
N PRO A 54 -2.38 -18.51 -29.93
CA PRO A 54 -1.62 -17.28 -29.75
C PRO A 54 -1.40 -16.91 -28.29
N LYS A 55 -2.37 -17.13 -27.41
CA LYS A 55 -2.23 -16.87 -25.97
C LYS A 55 -1.20 -17.78 -25.32
N VAL A 56 -1.27 -19.09 -25.61
CA VAL A 56 -0.30 -20.07 -25.07
C VAL A 56 1.11 -19.74 -25.58
N ALA A 57 1.28 -19.42 -26.85
CA ALA A 57 2.57 -19.05 -27.42
C ALA A 57 3.14 -17.77 -26.76
N ALA A 58 2.30 -16.76 -26.53
CA ALA A 58 2.71 -15.51 -25.88
C ALA A 58 3.13 -15.74 -24.42
N GLN A 59 2.48 -16.64 -23.70
CA GLN A 59 2.83 -16.98 -22.32
C GLN A 59 4.09 -17.84 -22.20
N THR A 60 4.29 -18.78 -23.13
CA THR A 60 5.39 -19.74 -23.06
C THR A 60 6.73 -19.14 -23.51
N ILE A 61 6.72 -18.31 -24.57
CA ILE A 61 7.93 -17.71 -25.17
C ILE A 61 7.77 -16.21 -25.45
N PRO A 62 7.51 -15.38 -24.41
CA PRO A 62 7.06 -13.99 -24.57
C PRO A 62 8.01 -13.13 -25.40
N LEU A 63 9.32 -13.19 -25.15
CA LEU A 63 10.30 -12.34 -25.84
C LEU A 63 10.43 -12.70 -27.32
N ARG A 64 10.48 -13.98 -27.66
CA ARG A 64 10.58 -14.42 -29.06
C ARG A 64 9.30 -14.13 -29.83
N PHE A 65 8.17 -14.36 -29.20
CA PHE A 65 6.85 -14.05 -29.76
C PHE A 65 6.69 -12.56 -30.02
N ALA A 66 7.04 -11.71 -29.05
CA ALA A 66 7.01 -10.25 -29.21
C ALA A 66 7.95 -9.75 -30.33
N GLY A 67 9.17 -10.31 -30.42
CA GLY A 67 10.12 -9.98 -31.49
C GLY A 67 9.61 -10.35 -32.90
N PHE A 68 8.98 -11.50 -33.03
CA PHE A 68 8.37 -11.93 -34.29
C PHE A 68 7.15 -11.06 -34.65
N ALA A 69 6.27 -10.75 -33.68
CA ALA A 69 5.07 -9.96 -33.87
C ALA A 69 5.34 -8.46 -34.09
N ALA A 70 6.47 -7.94 -33.62
CA ALA A 70 6.77 -6.50 -33.65
C ALA A 70 6.76 -5.91 -35.06
N ARG A 71 7.39 -6.57 -36.05
CA ARG A 71 7.48 -6.08 -37.42
C ARG A 71 6.11 -5.99 -38.12
N PRO A 72 5.30 -7.06 -38.17
CA PRO A 72 3.98 -6.97 -38.77
C PRO A 72 3.06 -5.98 -38.00
N LEU A 73 3.15 -5.90 -36.68
CA LEU A 73 2.37 -4.95 -35.89
C LEU A 73 2.70 -3.48 -36.21
N LEU A 74 3.95 -3.15 -36.52
CA LEU A 74 4.32 -1.80 -36.96
C LEU A 74 3.67 -1.42 -38.29
N VAL A 75 3.63 -2.36 -39.24
CA VAL A 75 2.95 -2.15 -40.54
C VAL A 75 1.45 -1.99 -40.33
N LEU A 76 0.84 -2.87 -39.56
CA LEU A 76 -0.60 -2.80 -39.23
C LEU A 76 -0.95 -1.53 -38.48
N ARG A 77 -0.09 -1.07 -37.58
CA ARG A 77 -0.25 0.23 -36.90
C ARG A 77 -0.35 1.37 -37.89
N TRP A 78 0.49 1.38 -38.92
CA TRP A 78 0.47 2.42 -39.94
C TRP A 78 -0.84 2.40 -40.75
N ILE A 79 -1.29 1.21 -41.18
CA ILE A 79 -2.52 1.03 -41.96
C ILE A 79 -3.76 1.42 -41.15
N PHE A 80 -3.84 0.97 -39.89
CA PHE A 80 -5.00 1.19 -39.02
C PHE A 80 -4.91 2.45 -38.14
N TYR A 81 -3.90 3.29 -38.39
CA TYR A 81 -3.69 4.52 -37.62
C TYR A 81 -4.94 5.42 -37.56
N PRO A 82 -5.62 5.74 -38.69
CA PRO A 82 -6.78 6.63 -38.64
C PRO A 82 -7.94 6.05 -37.80
N LEU A 83 -8.18 4.76 -37.92
CA LEU A 83 -9.23 4.07 -37.14
C LEU A 83 -8.90 4.00 -35.65
N SER A 84 -7.66 3.63 -35.34
CA SER A 84 -7.17 3.59 -33.96
C SER A 84 -7.19 4.97 -33.30
N TYR A 85 -6.87 6.03 -34.05
CA TYR A 85 -6.90 7.41 -33.53
C TYR A 85 -8.33 7.82 -33.10
N VAL A 86 -9.35 7.51 -33.91
CA VAL A 86 -10.74 7.81 -33.58
C VAL A 86 -11.18 7.04 -32.34
N LEU A 87 -10.84 5.74 -32.23
CA LEU A 87 -11.19 4.90 -31.08
C LEU A 87 -10.55 5.40 -29.78
N VAL A 88 -9.25 5.73 -29.82
CA VAL A 88 -8.52 6.24 -28.62
C VAL A 88 -9.07 7.59 -28.20
N ARG A 89 -9.34 8.50 -29.16
CA ARG A 89 -9.87 9.83 -28.85
C ARG A 89 -11.27 9.78 -28.23
N THR A 90 -12.11 8.84 -28.69
CA THR A 90 -13.45 8.63 -28.14
C THR A 90 -13.36 7.95 -26.76
N GLY A 91 -12.50 6.95 -26.61
CA GLY A 91 -12.24 6.25 -25.36
C GLY A 91 -11.71 7.18 -24.26
N ASN A 92 -10.73 8.04 -24.57
CA ASN A 92 -10.18 8.99 -23.61
C ASN A 92 -11.23 9.99 -23.10
N ARG A 93 -12.15 10.46 -23.96
CA ARG A 93 -13.25 11.35 -23.51
C ARG A 93 -14.23 10.66 -22.55
N ILE A 94 -14.40 9.35 -22.67
CA ILE A 94 -15.25 8.56 -21.77
C ILE A 94 -14.46 8.26 -20.49
N SER A 95 -13.18 7.93 -20.61
CA SER A 95 -12.29 7.63 -19.48
C SER A 95 -12.02 8.87 -18.61
N GLU A 96 -11.85 10.07 -19.20
CA GLU A 96 -11.69 11.32 -18.41
C GLU A 96 -12.91 11.64 -17.56
N ARG A 97 -14.12 11.23 -18.01
CA ARG A 97 -15.34 11.34 -17.20
C ARG A 97 -15.47 10.24 -16.14
N ALA A 98 -14.83 9.10 -16.34
CA ALA A 98 -14.79 7.99 -15.39
C ALA A 98 -13.57 8.05 -14.45
N ALA A 99 -12.50 8.73 -14.84
CA ALA A 99 -11.23 8.80 -14.09
C ALA A 99 -11.30 9.62 -12.80
N HIS A 100 -12.44 10.23 -12.45
CA HIS A 100 -12.68 10.76 -11.12
C HIS A 100 -12.88 9.65 -10.05
N HIS A 101 -12.78 8.36 -10.43
CA HIS A 101 -12.98 7.21 -9.51
C HIS A 101 -12.04 6.02 -9.79
N GLN A 102 -10.95 6.20 -10.54
CA GLN A 102 -9.90 5.18 -10.59
C GLN A 102 -8.74 5.61 -9.67
N GLU A 103 -8.95 5.50 -8.38
CA GLU A 103 -7.90 5.07 -7.49
C GLU A 103 -7.40 3.72 -8.02
N ILE A 104 -6.14 3.66 -8.44
CA ILE A 104 -5.47 2.39 -8.75
C ILE A 104 -5.76 1.51 -7.53
N SER A 105 -6.50 0.42 -7.73
CA SER A 105 -6.83 -0.46 -6.62
C SER A 105 -5.50 -0.93 -6.02
N ILE A 106 -5.27 -0.60 -4.76
CA ILE A 106 -4.09 -1.02 -4.00
C ILE A 106 -3.92 -2.55 -4.09
N GLY A 107 -5.03 -3.29 -4.25
CA GLY A 107 -5.03 -4.72 -4.53
C GLY A 107 -4.35 -5.09 -5.86
N GLU A 108 -4.55 -4.32 -6.93
CA GLU A 108 -3.86 -4.57 -8.21
C GLU A 108 -2.35 -4.28 -8.12
N LEU A 109 -1.95 -3.34 -7.25
CA LEU A 109 -0.55 -3.07 -6.98
C LEU A 109 0.07 -4.21 -6.15
N ALA A 110 -0.64 -4.73 -5.15
CA ALA A 110 -0.21 -5.88 -4.34
C ALA A 110 -0.03 -7.13 -5.20
N ASP A 111 -1.00 -7.45 -6.06
CA ASP A 111 -0.91 -8.57 -7.01
C ASP A 111 0.26 -8.42 -7.99
N ALA A 112 0.56 -7.19 -8.44
CA ALA A 112 1.69 -6.92 -9.32
C ALA A 112 3.05 -7.10 -8.61
N ILE A 113 3.13 -6.79 -7.32
CA ILE A 113 4.32 -6.98 -6.48
C ILE A 113 4.57 -8.49 -6.26
N ASP A 114 3.53 -9.25 -5.93
CA ASP A 114 3.62 -10.71 -5.76
C ASP A 114 4.05 -11.45 -7.04
N MET A 115 3.73 -10.92 -8.21
CA MET A 115 4.18 -11.46 -9.50
C MET A 115 5.65 -11.17 -9.82
N THR A 116 6.27 -10.20 -9.14
CA THR A 116 7.65 -9.78 -9.44
C THR A 116 8.66 -10.63 -8.64
N ARG A 117 8.86 -11.88 -9.03
CA ARG A 117 9.79 -12.85 -8.41
C ARG A 117 11.28 -12.45 -8.46
N THR A 118 11.63 -11.25 -8.94
CA THR A 118 13.02 -10.82 -9.19
C THR A 118 13.53 -9.79 -8.19
N ALA A 119 12.69 -9.28 -7.30
CA ALA A 119 13.10 -8.31 -6.27
C ALA A 119 13.80 -9.02 -5.08
N SER A 120 14.77 -8.35 -4.47
CA SER A 120 15.38 -8.84 -3.21
C SER A 120 14.34 -8.89 -2.09
N LYS A 121 14.60 -9.66 -1.02
CA LYS A 121 13.68 -9.71 0.15
C LYS A 121 13.41 -8.33 0.74
N GLU A 122 14.40 -7.45 0.73
CA GLU A 122 14.29 -6.07 1.23
C GLU A 122 13.41 -5.19 0.34
N GLU A 123 13.55 -5.30 -1.00
CA GLU A 123 12.70 -4.59 -1.95
C GLU A 123 11.23 -5.05 -1.88
N HIS A 124 10.99 -6.35 -1.69
CA HIS A 124 9.65 -6.88 -1.44
C HIS A 124 9.05 -6.35 -0.11
N GLY A 125 9.86 -6.28 0.96
CA GLY A 125 9.44 -5.73 2.24
C GLY A 125 8.98 -4.27 2.12
N MET A 126 9.79 -3.42 1.48
CA MET A 126 9.44 -2.01 1.25
C MET A 126 8.17 -1.85 0.40
N LEU A 127 8.04 -2.62 -0.67
CA LEU A 127 6.86 -2.53 -1.55
C LEU A 127 5.59 -2.99 -0.83
N SER A 128 5.66 -4.07 -0.05
CA SER A 128 4.55 -4.51 0.80
C SER A 128 4.21 -3.48 1.88
N GLY A 129 5.23 -2.86 2.50
CA GLY A 129 5.06 -1.77 3.46
C GLY A 129 4.33 -0.57 2.87
N ILE A 130 4.62 -0.17 1.64
CA ILE A 130 3.91 0.92 0.95
C ILE A 130 2.44 0.58 0.71
N VAL A 131 2.13 -0.67 0.37
CA VAL A 131 0.74 -1.12 0.14
C VAL A 131 -0.06 -1.18 1.44
N SER A 132 0.53 -1.71 2.51
CA SER A 132 -0.11 -1.76 3.83
C SER A 132 -0.30 -0.37 4.40
N PHE A 133 0.70 0.51 4.30
CA PHE A 133 0.70 1.88 4.80
C PHE A 133 -0.56 2.69 4.43
N VAL A 134 -1.07 2.55 3.21
CA VAL A 134 -2.26 3.29 2.76
C VAL A 134 -3.53 2.80 3.48
N ASN A 135 -3.56 1.52 3.89
CA ASN A 135 -4.73 0.91 4.52
C ASN A 135 -4.65 0.84 6.05
N THR A 136 -3.48 1.01 6.63
CA THR A 136 -3.24 0.94 8.07
C THR A 136 -3.93 2.09 8.81
N GLU A 137 -4.55 1.77 9.94
CA GLU A 137 -5.19 2.73 10.85
C GLU A 137 -4.26 3.07 12.02
N VAL A 138 -4.46 4.25 12.60
CA VAL A 138 -3.65 4.74 13.74
C VAL A 138 -3.67 3.76 14.90
N GLN A 139 -4.81 3.10 15.17
CA GLN A 139 -4.93 2.10 16.24
C GLN A 139 -4.00 0.90 16.08
N GLU A 140 -3.59 0.58 14.85
CA GLU A 140 -2.75 -0.58 14.57
C GLU A 140 -1.27 -0.32 14.92
N ILE A 141 -0.85 0.95 14.88
CA ILE A 141 0.55 1.36 15.10
C ILE A 141 0.76 2.18 16.38
N MET A 142 -0.33 2.64 17.01
CA MET A 142 -0.21 3.51 18.18
C MET A 142 0.42 2.77 19.36
N LYS A 143 1.18 3.50 20.16
CA LYS A 143 1.58 3.05 21.48
C LYS A 143 0.37 3.07 22.41
N PRO A 144 -0.06 1.92 22.98
CA PRO A 144 -1.28 1.86 23.78
C PRO A 144 -1.16 2.67 25.08
N ARG A 145 -2.32 3.07 25.62
CA ARG A 145 -2.44 3.91 26.84
C ARG A 145 -1.58 3.42 28.01
N VAL A 146 -1.50 2.13 28.22
CA VAL A 146 -0.77 1.52 29.35
C VAL A 146 0.74 1.72 29.26
N ASP A 147 1.26 1.95 28.06
CA ASP A 147 2.68 2.14 27.77
C ASP A 147 3.07 3.63 27.62
N ILE A 148 2.11 4.56 27.79
CA ILE A 148 2.38 5.99 27.68
C ILE A 148 3.20 6.46 28.87
N THR A 149 4.39 7.00 28.58
CA THR A 149 5.13 7.79 29.56
C THR A 149 4.66 9.25 29.50
N ALA A 150 4.03 9.73 30.57
CA ALA A 150 3.51 11.08 30.67
C ALA A 150 3.92 11.72 32.00
N VAL A 151 3.79 13.06 32.12
CA VAL A 151 4.04 13.81 33.35
C VAL A 151 2.76 14.54 33.79
N ALA A 152 2.53 14.60 35.09
CA ALA A 152 1.41 15.38 35.62
C ALA A 152 1.76 16.89 35.59
N ILE A 153 0.77 17.73 35.31
CA ILE A 153 0.95 19.19 35.33
C ILE A 153 1.37 19.71 36.69
N THR A 154 1.10 18.94 37.73
CA THR A 154 1.45 19.21 39.13
C THR A 154 2.85 18.78 39.53
N ASP A 155 3.55 18.01 38.67
CA ASP A 155 4.88 17.49 38.97
C ASP A 155 5.89 18.66 39.12
N SER A 156 6.86 18.49 40.06
CA SER A 156 7.96 19.41 40.19
C SER A 156 8.89 19.35 38.98
N TYR A 157 9.64 20.40 38.73
CA TYR A 157 10.56 20.44 37.60
C TYR A 157 11.61 19.34 37.69
N GLU A 158 12.06 18.97 38.91
CA GLU A 158 13.00 17.85 39.12
C GLU A 158 12.38 16.50 38.72
N GLN A 159 11.10 16.25 39.09
CA GLN A 159 10.40 15.02 38.71
C GLN A 159 10.26 14.92 37.18
N VAL A 160 9.96 16.02 36.50
CA VAL A 160 9.90 16.07 35.04
C VAL A 160 11.24 15.73 34.41
N LYS A 161 12.36 16.33 34.91
CA LYS A 161 13.72 16.01 34.45
C LYS A 161 14.04 14.52 34.60
N GLN A 162 13.72 13.94 35.75
CA GLN A 162 13.97 12.52 36.02
C GLN A 162 13.16 11.62 35.08
N THR A 163 11.92 11.96 34.81
CA THR A 163 11.08 11.21 33.84
C THR A 163 11.68 11.27 32.44
N ILE A 164 12.14 12.44 32.01
CA ILE A 164 12.80 12.63 30.71
C ILE A 164 14.07 11.80 30.61
N ILE A 165 14.94 11.85 31.61
CA ILE A 165 16.22 11.12 31.62
C ILE A 165 15.98 9.58 31.60
N ARG A 166 14.97 9.12 32.34
CA ARG A 166 14.63 7.71 32.41
C ARG A 166 14.02 7.17 31.12
N SER A 167 13.12 7.97 30.50
CA SER A 167 12.40 7.53 29.30
C SER A 167 13.19 7.70 28.01
N GLY A 168 14.09 8.70 27.94
CA GLY A 168 14.83 9.05 26.72
C GLY A 168 13.99 9.73 25.63
N PHE A 169 12.69 9.93 25.87
CA PHE A 169 11.80 10.47 24.86
C PHE A 169 11.98 11.98 24.61
N SER A 170 11.93 12.39 23.37
CA SER A 170 12.05 13.81 22.96
C SER A 170 10.77 14.62 23.21
N ARG A 171 9.62 13.96 23.35
CA ARG A 171 8.30 14.58 23.56
C ARG A 171 7.52 13.76 24.56
N ILE A 172 6.93 14.42 25.54
CA ILE A 172 6.21 13.75 26.62
C ILE A 172 4.83 14.41 26.77
N PRO A 173 3.73 13.66 26.79
CA PRO A 173 2.40 14.15 27.11
C PRO A 173 2.34 14.71 28.54
N VAL A 174 1.58 15.80 28.71
CA VAL A 174 1.30 16.40 30.02
C VAL A 174 -0.18 16.26 30.30
N TYR A 175 -0.54 15.69 31.43
CA TYR A 175 -1.93 15.47 31.85
C TYR A 175 -2.28 16.14 33.17
N GLU A 176 -3.57 16.33 33.41
CA GLU A 176 -4.11 16.84 34.66
C GLU A 176 -5.15 15.86 35.24
N GLY A 177 -4.85 15.29 36.39
CA GLY A 177 -5.68 14.29 37.05
C GLY A 177 -5.46 12.89 36.48
N ASP A 178 -5.91 12.64 35.27
CA ASP A 178 -5.72 11.36 34.57
C ASP A 178 -5.30 11.57 33.09
N LEU A 179 -5.00 10.47 32.41
CA LEU A 179 -4.55 10.49 31.01
C LEU A 179 -5.68 10.86 30.02
N ASP A 180 -6.93 10.91 30.42
CA ASP A 180 -8.02 11.37 29.54
C ASP A 180 -8.03 12.91 29.44
N ASN A 181 -7.33 13.59 30.35
CA ASN A 181 -7.23 15.04 30.37
C ASN A 181 -5.82 15.52 30.01
N ILE A 182 -5.42 15.28 28.74
CA ILE A 182 -4.12 15.75 28.24
C ILE A 182 -4.17 17.27 28.02
N LYS A 183 -3.29 17.99 28.72
CA LYS A 183 -3.16 19.46 28.60
C LYS A 183 -2.22 19.89 27.49
N GLY A 184 -1.30 19.02 27.10
CA GLY A 184 -0.36 19.33 26.03
C GLY A 184 0.78 18.35 25.88
N THR A 185 1.78 18.78 25.14
CA THR A 185 3.02 18.06 24.90
C THR A 185 4.19 18.92 25.33
N LEU A 186 5.08 18.35 26.13
CA LEU A 186 6.33 18.96 26.52
C LEU A 186 7.45 18.48 25.60
N TYR A 187 8.16 19.41 24.99
CA TYR A 187 9.33 19.12 24.14
C TYR A 187 10.60 19.22 24.96
N VAL A 188 11.38 18.14 25.06
CA VAL A 188 12.63 18.10 25.83
C VAL A 188 13.61 19.18 25.37
N LYS A 189 13.69 19.45 24.08
CA LYS A 189 14.56 20.50 23.53
C LYS A 189 14.27 21.90 24.10
N ASP A 190 13.01 22.20 24.45
CA ASP A 190 12.63 23.49 24.99
C ASP A 190 13.09 23.66 26.45
N LEU A 191 13.28 22.52 27.16
CA LEU A 191 13.82 22.46 28.51
C LEU A 191 15.34 22.68 28.58
N LEU A 192 16.07 22.36 27.50
CA LEU A 192 17.53 22.43 27.49
C LEU A 192 18.07 23.81 27.89
N SER A 193 17.37 24.87 27.48
CA SER A 193 17.71 26.26 27.85
C SER A 193 17.46 26.60 29.31
N HIS A 194 16.83 25.71 30.08
CA HIS A 194 16.40 25.90 31.44
C HIS A 194 16.90 24.82 32.40
N ILE A 195 17.85 23.96 31.94
CA ILE A 195 18.29 22.75 32.65
C ILE A 195 18.86 23.05 34.04
N ASP A 196 19.52 24.22 34.20
CA ASP A 196 20.14 24.64 35.43
C ASP A 196 19.16 25.37 36.38
N ARG A 197 17.88 25.49 36.00
CA ARG A 197 16.86 26.11 36.87
C ARG A 197 16.44 25.15 37.97
N GLY A 198 16.18 25.70 39.16
CA GLY A 198 15.65 24.93 40.29
C GLY A 198 14.16 24.64 40.17
N ASP A 199 13.62 23.96 41.17
CA ASP A 199 12.21 23.49 41.20
C ASP A 199 11.17 24.64 41.16
N GLU A 200 11.57 25.87 41.44
CA GLU A 200 10.72 27.08 41.31
C GLU A 200 10.44 27.45 39.84
N PHE A 201 11.10 26.78 38.87
CA PHE A 201 10.89 27.08 37.48
C PHE A 201 9.52 26.58 37.03
N GLY A 202 8.70 27.49 36.58
CA GLY A 202 7.35 27.20 36.04
C GLY A 202 7.42 26.56 34.65
N TRP A 203 7.84 25.32 34.58
CA TRP A 203 8.00 24.56 33.33
C TRP A 203 6.70 24.44 32.53
N GLN A 204 5.53 24.56 33.17
CA GLN A 204 4.20 24.51 32.54
C GLN A 204 4.03 25.52 31.40
N GLN A 205 4.77 26.63 31.42
CA GLN A 205 4.75 27.64 30.34
C GLN A 205 5.34 27.13 29.01
N LEU A 206 6.07 26.00 29.02
CA LEU A 206 6.66 25.39 27.86
C LEU A 206 5.74 24.31 27.20
N ILE A 207 4.58 24.07 27.82
CA ILE A 207 3.60 23.10 27.31
C ILE A 207 3.02 23.61 26.00
N ARG A 208 3.11 22.81 24.96
CA ARG A 208 2.52 23.09 23.66
C ARG A 208 1.15 22.43 23.55
N ARG A 209 0.28 22.96 22.70
CA ARG A 209 -1.07 22.42 22.48
C ARG A 209 -0.98 20.97 22.00
N PRO A 210 -1.80 20.06 22.56
CA PRO A 210 -1.84 18.68 22.10
C PRO A 210 -2.55 18.62 20.75
N TYR A 211 -2.21 17.61 19.95
CA TYR A 211 -2.92 17.26 18.73
C TYR A 211 -3.65 15.92 18.95
N PHE A 212 -4.95 15.91 18.77
CA PHE A 212 -5.79 14.74 18.96
C PHE A 212 -6.21 14.15 17.62
N VAL A 213 -6.23 12.84 17.54
CA VAL A 213 -6.66 12.09 16.34
C VAL A 213 -7.55 10.93 16.75
N PRO A 214 -8.60 10.59 15.95
CA PRO A 214 -9.38 9.39 16.18
C PRO A 214 -8.58 8.14 15.82
N GLU A 215 -8.86 7.02 16.51
CA GLU A 215 -8.15 5.75 16.35
C GLU A 215 -8.29 5.14 14.93
N HIS A 216 -9.42 5.39 14.25
CA HIS A 216 -9.67 4.89 12.89
C HIS A 216 -9.11 5.77 11.77
N LYS A 217 -8.35 6.82 12.10
CA LYS A 217 -7.71 7.65 11.08
C LYS A 217 -6.65 6.87 10.34
N LYS A 218 -6.58 7.02 9.01
CA LYS A 218 -5.51 6.40 8.22
C LYS A 218 -4.16 7.09 8.46
N ILE A 219 -3.10 6.29 8.55
CA ILE A 219 -1.75 6.82 8.87
C ILE A 219 -1.18 7.70 7.76
N ASN A 220 -1.53 7.49 6.50
CA ASN A 220 -1.18 8.36 5.39
C ASN A 220 -1.73 9.78 5.58
N ASP A 221 -3.01 9.91 6.03
CA ASP A 221 -3.63 11.21 6.30
C ASP A 221 -3.02 11.86 7.54
N LEU A 222 -2.67 11.06 8.55
CA LEU A 222 -1.97 11.55 9.73
C LEU A 222 -0.56 12.06 9.39
N LEU A 223 0.16 11.38 8.49
CA LEU A 223 1.46 11.84 8.01
C LEU A 223 1.35 13.21 7.32
N ALA A 224 0.33 13.40 6.49
CA ALA A 224 0.08 14.69 5.85
C ALA A 224 -0.22 15.79 6.88
N ASP A 225 -0.99 15.49 7.93
CA ASP A 225 -1.25 16.43 9.02
C ASP A 225 0.03 16.80 9.77
N PHE A 226 0.86 15.82 10.10
CA PHE A 226 2.14 16.04 10.77
C PHE A 226 3.05 16.96 9.96
N GLN A 227 3.13 16.76 8.65
CA GLN A 227 3.91 17.61 7.74
C GLN A 227 3.34 19.04 7.67
N ASN A 228 2.02 19.17 7.48
CA ASN A 228 1.36 20.47 7.32
C ASN A 228 1.43 21.32 8.60
N GLN A 229 1.23 20.69 9.76
CA GLN A 229 1.20 21.38 11.05
C GLN A 229 2.57 21.42 11.74
N LYS A 230 3.60 20.74 11.19
CA LYS A 230 4.95 20.62 11.76
C LYS A 230 4.94 20.06 13.18
N ILE A 231 4.10 19.07 13.40
CA ILE A 231 3.99 18.30 14.64
C ILE A 231 4.51 16.88 14.39
N HIS A 232 4.88 16.15 15.43
CA HIS A 232 5.52 14.86 15.34
C HIS A 232 4.94 13.85 16.35
N MET A 233 3.86 14.21 17.02
CA MET A 233 3.18 13.35 17.98
C MET A 233 1.71 13.73 18.07
N ALA A 234 0.82 12.75 18.10
CA ALA A 234 -0.61 12.92 18.32
C ALA A 234 -1.09 12.01 19.46
N ILE A 235 -2.10 12.48 20.17
CA ILE A 235 -2.83 11.68 21.18
C ILE A 235 -4.01 11.03 20.47
N VAL A 236 -4.12 9.71 20.59
CA VAL A 236 -5.18 8.92 19.98
C VAL A 236 -6.36 8.84 20.94
N VAL A 237 -7.55 9.17 20.44
CA VAL A 237 -8.78 9.20 21.25
C VAL A 237 -9.88 8.39 20.58
N ASP A 238 -10.76 7.82 21.42
CA ASP A 238 -12.00 7.16 20.98
C ASP A 238 -13.12 8.19 20.73
N GLU A 239 -14.33 7.69 20.40
CA GLU A 239 -15.53 8.50 20.13
C GLU A 239 -16.04 9.27 21.37
N TYR A 240 -15.62 8.86 22.55
CA TYR A 240 -16.00 9.49 23.82
C TYR A 240 -14.96 10.50 24.31
N GLY A 241 -13.83 10.61 23.61
CA GLY A 241 -12.72 11.48 23.95
C GLY A 241 -11.75 10.89 24.97
N SER A 242 -11.82 9.58 25.27
CA SER A 242 -10.87 8.91 26.15
C SER A 242 -9.58 8.60 25.39
N THR A 243 -8.44 8.78 26.04
CA THR A 243 -7.13 8.50 25.46
C THR A 243 -6.89 7.01 25.32
N GLN A 244 -6.75 6.52 24.08
CA GLN A 244 -6.45 5.13 23.78
C GLN A 244 -4.95 4.88 23.63
N GLY A 245 -4.21 5.89 23.17
CA GLY A 245 -2.79 5.76 22.94
C GLY A 245 -2.14 7.06 22.50
N LEU A 246 -0.92 6.96 22.01
CA LEU A 246 -0.23 8.02 21.28
C LEU A 246 0.43 7.44 20.03
N VAL A 247 0.65 8.27 19.03
CA VAL A 247 1.36 7.92 17.81
C VAL A 247 2.36 9.02 17.48
N SER A 248 3.56 8.65 17.09
CA SER A 248 4.63 9.56 16.66
C SER A 248 4.84 9.51 15.14
N LEU A 249 5.62 10.45 14.62
CA LEU A 249 6.05 10.43 13.22
C LEU A 249 6.98 9.23 12.96
N GLU A 250 7.77 8.89 13.95
CA GLU A 250 8.70 7.77 13.94
C GLU A 250 7.94 6.46 13.73
N ASP A 251 6.83 6.21 14.46
CA ASP A 251 5.97 5.02 14.31
C ASP A 251 5.39 4.90 12.88
N ILE A 252 4.97 6.03 12.30
CA ILE A 252 4.43 6.07 10.93
C ILE A 252 5.51 5.73 9.88
N VAL A 253 6.74 6.23 10.08
CA VAL A 253 7.85 5.98 9.15
C VAL A 253 8.30 4.53 9.22
N GLU A 254 8.28 3.92 10.41
CA GLU A 254 8.63 2.52 10.62
C GLU A 254 7.75 1.57 9.81
N GLU A 255 6.45 1.86 9.67
CA GLU A 255 5.53 1.06 8.82
C GLU A 255 5.92 1.02 7.33
N VAL A 256 6.59 2.04 6.84
CA VAL A 256 7.03 2.10 5.43
C VAL A 256 8.41 1.48 5.24
N VAL A 257 9.33 1.77 6.16
CA VAL A 257 10.75 1.42 6.02
C VAL A 257 11.05 0.05 6.64
N GLY A 258 10.20 -0.41 7.57
CA GLY A 258 10.47 -1.55 8.44
C GLY A 258 11.41 -1.17 9.58
N GLU A 259 11.64 -2.08 10.50
CA GLU A 259 12.64 -1.89 11.56
C GLU A 259 14.01 -1.61 10.93
N ILE A 260 14.51 -0.39 11.13
CA ILE A 260 15.90 -0.05 10.78
C ILE A 260 16.77 -0.66 11.89
N SER A 261 17.12 -1.93 11.74
CA SER A 261 18.08 -2.55 12.65
C SER A 261 19.44 -1.88 12.44
N ASP A 262 19.91 -1.15 13.45
CA ASP A 262 21.28 -0.64 13.50
C ASP A 262 22.23 -1.83 13.81
N GLU A 263 23.44 -1.85 13.21
CA GLU A 263 24.46 -2.88 13.44
C GLU A 263 24.86 -3.03 14.93
N SER A 264 24.38 -2.12 15.79
CA SER A 264 24.58 -2.12 17.23
C SER A 264 23.38 -2.64 18.04
N ASP A 265 22.26 -2.94 17.42
CA ASP A 265 21.12 -3.57 18.09
C ASP A 265 21.49 -5.02 18.40
N LYS A 266 21.86 -5.22 19.66
CA LYS A 266 21.98 -6.57 20.20
C LYS A 266 20.59 -7.19 20.14
N ASP A 267 20.49 -8.36 19.50
CA ASP A 267 19.29 -9.19 19.51
C ASP A 267 18.68 -9.15 20.92
N GLU A 268 17.63 -8.37 21.15
CA GLU A 268 16.86 -8.44 22.37
C GLU A 268 16.18 -9.80 22.38
N VAL A 269 16.72 -10.68 23.20
CA VAL A 269 16.20 -12.05 23.34
C VAL A 269 14.89 -11.96 24.10
N PHE A 270 13.78 -11.93 23.39
CA PHE A 270 12.42 -11.85 23.96
C PHE A 270 11.97 -13.15 24.66
N TYR A 271 12.88 -14.04 24.99
CA TYR A 271 12.56 -15.25 25.75
C TYR A 271 13.59 -15.54 26.82
N THR A 272 13.14 -16.10 27.95
CA THR A 272 13.98 -16.63 28.98
C THR A 272 13.80 -18.15 29.04
N ARG A 273 14.90 -18.91 28.91
CA ARG A 273 14.84 -20.36 29.07
C ARG A 273 14.84 -20.71 30.55
N LEU A 274 13.75 -21.29 31.03
CA LEU A 274 13.57 -21.69 32.42
C LEU A 274 14.11 -23.11 32.66
N ASP A 275 13.96 -24.03 31.69
CA ASP A 275 14.38 -25.41 31.78
C ASP A 275 14.74 -25.98 30.39
N LYS A 276 15.19 -27.25 30.29
CA LYS A 276 15.57 -27.88 29.00
C LYS A 276 14.49 -27.78 27.93
N ASP A 277 13.21 -27.81 28.31
CA ASP A 277 12.05 -27.85 27.43
C ASP A 277 11.03 -26.75 27.74
N THR A 278 11.38 -25.73 28.57
CA THR A 278 10.50 -24.67 29.00
C THR A 278 11.10 -23.31 28.70
N TYR A 279 10.37 -22.52 27.94
CA TYR A 279 10.72 -21.16 27.56
C TYR A 279 9.61 -20.19 27.99
N LEU A 280 10.00 -19.05 28.55
CA LEU A 280 9.11 -17.93 28.84
C LEU A 280 9.31 -16.88 27.74
N PHE A 281 8.26 -16.61 26.99
CA PHE A 281 8.26 -15.59 25.95
C PHE A 281 7.57 -14.32 26.47
N ASP A 282 8.02 -13.16 26.02
CA ASP A 282 7.26 -11.92 26.13
C ASP A 282 5.98 -12.03 25.26
N GLY A 283 4.86 -11.52 25.75
CA GLY A 283 3.59 -11.53 25.01
C GLY A 283 3.62 -10.75 23.68
N LYS A 284 4.68 -9.99 23.44
CA LYS A 284 4.92 -9.25 22.18
C LYS A 284 5.72 -10.06 21.15
N THR A 285 6.17 -11.29 21.49
CA THR A 285 6.98 -12.12 20.59
C THR A 285 6.13 -12.64 19.44
N HIS A 286 6.48 -12.31 18.20
CA HIS A 286 5.87 -12.89 17.00
C HIS A 286 6.29 -14.36 16.87
N ILE A 287 5.32 -15.26 16.65
CA ILE A 287 5.53 -16.72 16.49
C ILE A 287 5.66 -17.05 15.00
#